data_0d11ebacc25fff685d8e123770718a13
#
_entry.id   0d11ebacc25fff685d8e123770718a13
#
_cell.length_a   1.000
_cell.length_b   1.000
_cell.length_c   1.000
_cell.angle_alpha   90.00
_cell.angle_beta   90.00
_cell.angle_gamma   90.00
#
_symmetry.space_group_name_H-M   'P 1'
#
loop_
_entity.id
_entity.type
_entity.pdbx_description
1 polymer ?
#
loop_
_entity_poly.entity_id
_entity_poly.type
_entity_poly.pdbx_seq_one_letter_code
_entity_poly.pdbx_strand_id
1 'polypeptide(L)'
;VQWAAIAALAGPQDYVHRAVATYARRRDLVVSGLAGIGWHVPKPKGTFYIWTKIPRKFNALTSLEFATLLMQEAGVVVSPGSGFGEYGEGCVRFALVEPEPRLREAIQRIARVLQMAD
;
A
#
# COMPACT_ATOMS: atom_id res chain seq x y z
N VAL A 1 4.17 -26.35 -16.60
CA VAL A 1 4.75 -25.10 -16.03
C VAL A 1 5.85 -24.55 -16.95
N GLN A 2 6.86 -25.34 -17.36
CA GLN A 2 8.01 -24.86 -18.18
C GLN A 2 7.56 -24.27 -19.53
N TRP A 3 6.66 -24.90 -20.27
CA TRP A 3 6.11 -24.38 -21.53
C TRP A 3 5.37 -23.06 -21.35
N ALA A 4 4.63 -22.92 -20.25
CA ALA A 4 3.96 -21.66 -19.93
C ALA A 4 4.97 -20.55 -19.60
N ALA A 5 6.05 -20.87 -18.90
CA ALA A 5 7.14 -19.93 -18.61
C ALA A 5 7.85 -19.47 -19.91
N ILE A 6 8.14 -20.40 -20.83
CA ILE A 6 8.73 -20.07 -22.13
C ILE A 6 7.81 -19.12 -22.91
N ALA A 7 6.52 -19.43 -22.99
CA ALA A 7 5.54 -18.58 -23.67
C ALA A 7 5.44 -17.19 -23.05
N ALA A 8 5.47 -17.09 -21.72
CA ALA A 8 5.41 -15.82 -21.01
C ALA A 8 6.66 -14.96 -21.22
N LEU A 9 7.84 -15.57 -21.26
CA LEU A 9 9.11 -14.85 -21.40
C LEU A 9 9.45 -14.50 -22.87
N ALA A 10 9.13 -15.40 -23.83
CA ALA A 10 9.44 -15.21 -25.23
C ALA A 10 8.30 -14.58 -26.04
N GLY A 11 7.09 -14.54 -25.49
CA GLY A 11 5.90 -14.00 -26.14
C GLY A 11 5.79 -12.48 -26.06
N PRO A 12 4.68 -11.91 -26.57
CA PRO A 12 4.41 -10.47 -26.51
C PRO A 12 4.40 -9.94 -25.07
N GLN A 13 5.06 -8.80 -24.84
CA GLN A 13 5.19 -8.18 -23.51
C GLN A 13 4.18 -7.04 -23.26
N ASP A 14 3.20 -6.84 -24.14
CA ASP A 14 2.21 -5.75 -24.03
C ASP A 14 1.44 -5.78 -22.70
N TYR A 15 1.14 -6.99 -22.21
CA TYR A 15 0.48 -7.15 -20.91
C TYR A 15 1.33 -6.58 -19.78
N VAL A 16 2.64 -6.88 -19.79
CA VAL A 16 3.58 -6.39 -18.77
C VAL A 16 3.64 -4.86 -18.81
N HIS A 17 3.77 -4.26 -19.99
CA HIS A 17 3.82 -2.80 -20.14
C HIS A 17 2.53 -2.14 -19.63
N ARG A 18 1.35 -2.69 -19.95
CA ARG A 18 0.07 -2.19 -19.43
C ARG A 18 -0.05 -2.33 -17.91
N ALA A 19 0.37 -3.47 -17.36
CA ALA A 19 0.36 -3.69 -15.92
C ALA A 19 1.29 -2.72 -15.18
N VAL A 20 2.53 -2.54 -15.68
CA VAL A 20 3.49 -1.58 -15.11
C VAL A 20 2.92 -0.16 -15.13
N ALA A 21 2.35 0.28 -16.25
CA ALA A 21 1.74 1.60 -16.36
C ALA A 21 0.57 1.77 -15.37
N THR A 22 -0.25 0.74 -15.17
CA THR A 22 -1.37 0.75 -14.23
C THR A 22 -0.87 0.88 -12.78
N TYR A 23 0.11 0.06 -12.38
CA TYR A 23 0.66 0.12 -11.03
C TYR A 23 1.45 1.42 -10.77
N ALA A 24 2.11 1.99 -11.77
CA ALA A 24 2.76 3.29 -11.65
C ALA A 24 1.75 4.41 -11.33
N ARG A 25 0.61 4.46 -12.03
CA ARG A 25 -0.47 5.43 -11.74
C ARG A 25 -1.04 5.24 -10.34
N ARG A 26 -1.34 3.99 -9.95
CA ARG A 26 -1.87 3.67 -8.62
C ARG A 26 -0.89 4.04 -7.51
N ARG A 27 0.39 3.73 -7.70
CA ARG A 27 1.47 4.14 -6.80
C ARG A 27 1.50 5.65 -6.60
N ASP A 28 1.52 6.39 -7.69
CA ASP A 28 1.62 7.85 -7.64
C ASP A 28 0.38 8.48 -6.99
N LEU A 29 -0.80 7.93 -7.27
CA LEU A 29 -2.04 8.31 -6.61
C LEU A 29 -1.99 8.09 -5.09
N VAL A 30 -1.57 6.91 -4.64
CA VAL A 30 -1.54 6.59 -3.21
C VAL A 30 -0.45 7.37 -2.49
N VAL A 31 0.76 7.49 -3.07
CA VAL A 31 1.85 8.27 -2.46
C VAL A 31 1.46 9.73 -2.30
N SER A 32 0.91 10.36 -3.35
CA SER A 32 0.48 11.77 -3.29
C SER A 32 -0.73 11.96 -2.37
N GLY A 33 -1.68 11.04 -2.41
CA GLY A 33 -2.88 11.11 -1.58
C GLY A 33 -2.57 10.98 -0.08
N LEU A 34 -1.70 10.03 0.30
CA LEU A 34 -1.26 9.88 1.69
C LEU A 34 -0.44 11.08 2.16
N ALA A 35 0.44 11.63 1.30
CA ALA A 35 1.17 12.86 1.61
C ALA A 35 0.22 14.04 1.85
N GLY A 36 -0.86 14.17 1.07
CA GLY A 36 -1.88 15.20 1.23
C GLY A 36 -2.65 15.16 2.55
N ILE A 37 -2.67 14.02 3.22
CA ILE A 37 -3.28 13.85 4.55
C ILE A 37 -2.24 13.77 5.68
N GLY A 38 -0.99 14.17 5.42
CA GLY A 38 0.08 14.23 6.40
C GLY A 38 0.85 12.92 6.64
N TRP A 39 0.58 11.87 5.86
CA TRP A 39 1.32 10.61 5.95
C TRP A 39 2.31 10.47 4.78
N HIS A 40 3.52 10.96 4.98
CA HIS A 40 4.58 10.89 3.96
C HIS A 40 5.15 9.47 3.88
N VAL A 41 4.94 8.83 2.73
CA VAL A 41 5.40 7.47 2.45
C VAL A 41 6.48 7.48 1.36
N PRO A 42 7.46 6.58 1.39
CA PRO A 42 8.47 6.50 0.35
C PRO A 42 7.82 6.02 -0.96
N LYS A 43 8.21 6.66 -2.08
CA LYS A 43 7.77 6.22 -3.41
C LYS A 43 8.62 5.03 -3.86
N PRO A 44 8.05 3.82 -3.98
CA PRO A 44 8.81 2.65 -4.42
C PRO A 44 9.16 2.75 -5.90
N LYS A 45 10.34 2.27 -6.27
CA LYS A 45 10.81 2.25 -7.67
C LYS A 45 10.24 1.08 -8.46
N GLY A 46 9.76 0.04 -7.79
CA GLY A 46 9.20 -1.17 -8.39
C GLY A 46 8.14 -1.79 -7.51
N THR A 47 7.62 -2.94 -7.92
CA THR A 47 6.54 -3.68 -7.25
C THR A 47 5.19 -2.97 -7.22
N PHE A 48 4.16 -3.64 -6.75
CA PHE A 48 2.82 -3.11 -6.50
C PHE A 48 2.52 -2.97 -4.99
N TYR A 49 3.57 -2.88 -4.17
CA TYR A 49 3.48 -2.63 -2.74
C TYR A 49 4.09 -1.29 -2.38
N ILE A 50 3.52 -0.64 -1.35
CA ILE A 50 4.16 0.46 -0.62
C ILE A 50 4.45 -0.06 0.78
N TRP A 51 5.73 -0.05 1.16
CA TRP A 51 6.20 -0.34 2.51
C TRP A 51 6.51 0.96 3.21
N THR A 52 5.90 1.20 4.36
CA THR A 52 6.06 2.45 5.07
C THR A 52 5.96 2.29 6.58
N LYS A 53 6.61 3.20 7.30
CA LYS A 53 6.42 3.33 8.74
C LYS A 53 5.00 3.83 9.05
N ILE A 54 4.44 3.39 10.17
CA ILE A 54 3.20 3.94 10.71
C ILE A 54 3.40 5.43 11.04
N PRO A 55 2.33 6.26 10.97
CA PRO A 55 2.46 7.68 11.28
C PRO A 55 2.94 7.91 12.72
N ARG A 56 3.77 8.93 12.93
CA ARG A 56 4.42 9.19 14.25
C ARG A 56 3.44 9.28 15.41
N LYS A 57 2.27 9.84 15.19
CA LYS A 57 1.24 9.98 16.24
C LYS A 57 0.65 8.63 16.70
N PHE A 58 0.90 7.56 15.98
CA PHE A 58 0.51 6.20 16.34
C PHE A 58 1.70 5.32 16.76
N ASN A 59 2.87 5.90 17.04
CA ASN A 59 4.08 5.15 17.42
C ASN A 59 3.93 4.32 18.72
N ALA A 60 2.90 4.59 19.52
CA ALA A 60 2.57 3.78 20.70
C ALA A 60 1.91 2.44 20.33
N LEU A 61 1.40 2.31 19.11
CA LEU A 61 0.77 1.08 18.61
C LEU A 61 1.80 0.19 17.91
N THR A 62 1.64 -1.10 18.08
CA THR A 62 2.31 -2.10 17.24
C THR A 62 1.78 -2.05 15.81
N SER A 63 2.53 -2.62 14.87
CA SER A 63 2.09 -2.69 13.46
C SER A 63 0.76 -3.44 13.30
N LEU A 64 0.51 -4.46 14.15
CA LEU A 64 -0.74 -5.21 14.16
C LEU A 64 -1.90 -4.38 14.71
N GLU A 65 -1.70 -3.67 15.82
CA GLU A 65 -2.72 -2.79 16.41
C GLU A 65 -3.09 -1.66 15.46
N PHE A 66 -2.11 -1.04 14.80
CA PHE A 66 -2.37 0.00 13.80
C PHE A 66 -3.11 -0.54 12.56
N ALA A 67 -2.74 -1.71 12.05
CA ALA A 67 -3.46 -2.35 10.94
C ALA A 67 -4.90 -2.70 11.34
N THR A 68 -5.12 -3.16 12.58
CA THR A 68 -6.45 -3.44 13.13
C THR A 68 -7.28 -2.16 13.27
N LEU A 69 -6.69 -1.07 13.74
CA LEU A 69 -7.34 0.24 13.82
C LEU A 69 -7.82 0.72 12.45
N LEU A 70 -6.98 0.65 11.41
CA LEU A 70 -7.37 1.02 10.05
C LEU A 70 -8.50 0.13 9.51
N MET A 71 -8.48 -1.16 9.81
CA MET A 71 -9.53 -2.09 9.40
C MET A 71 -10.87 -1.75 10.09
N GLN A 72 -10.87 -1.50 11.38
CA GLN A 72 -12.08 -1.23 12.17
C GLN A 72 -12.66 0.16 11.88
N GLU A 73 -11.85 1.20 11.88
CA GLU A 73 -12.30 2.58 11.79
C GLU A 73 -12.39 3.12 10.36
N ALA A 74 -11.52 2.63 9.46
CA ALA A 74 -11.52 3.05 8.06
C ALA A 74 -12.09 2.00 7.10
N GLY A 75 -12.23 0.74 7.51
CA GLY A 75 -12.54 -0.36 6.60
C GLY A 75 -11.44 -0.57 5.55
N VAL A 76 -10.19 -0.24 5.89
CA VAL A 76 -9.01 -0.37 5.03
C VAL A 76 -8.07 -1.42 5.60
N VAL A 77 -7.81 -2.45 4.81
CA VAL A 77 -6.92 -3.55 5.21
C VAL A 77 -5.51 -3.29 4.67
N VAL A 78 -4.54 -3.28 5.57
CA VAL A 78 -3.11 -3.25 5.26
C VAL A 78 -2.43 -4.44 5.94
N SER A 79 -1.29 -4.89 5.40
CA SER A 79 -0.54 -5.95 6.07
C SER A 79 0.34 -5.34 7.17
N PRO A 80 0.25 -5.84 8.43
CA PRO A 80 1.17 -5.41 9.48
C PRO A 80 2.59 -5.88 9.17
N GLY A 81 3.58 -5.03 9.43
CA GLY A 81 4.96 -5.33 9.10
C GLY A 81 5.54 -6.48 9.91
N SER A 82 5.09 -6.68 11.16
CA SER A 82 5.47 -7.82 12.00
C SER A 82 5.20 -9.17 11.35
N GLY A 83 4.23 -9.27 10.45
CA GLY A 83 3.94 -10.47 9.66
C GLY A 83 5.06 -10.86 8.68
N PHE A 84 6.05 -9.99 8.46
CA PHE A 84 7.22 -10.21 7.60
C PHE A 84 8.54 -10.37 8.38
N GLY A 85 8.46 -10.53 9.68
CA GLY A 85 9.60 -10.68 10.58
C GLY A 85 9.76 -9.50 11.55
N GLU A 86 10.67 -9.67 12.52
CA GLU A 86 10.86 -8.69 13.61
C GLU A 86 11.26 -7.30 13.12
N TYR A 87 12.04 -7.20 12.04
CA TYR A 87 12.43 -5.90 11.43
C TYR A 87 11.29 -5.17 10.73
N GLY A 88 10.13 -5.83 10.57
CA GLY A 88 8.92 -5.21 10.03
C GLY A 88 8.08 -4.47 11.06
N GLU A 89 8.41 -4.58 12.35
CA GLU A 89 7.64 -3.89 13.39
C GLU A 89 7.70 -2.36 13.21
N GLY A 90 6.58 -1.70 13.51
CA GLY A 90 6.40 -0.27 13.26
C GLY A 90 6.18 0.12 11.78
N CYS A 91 6.01 -0.87 10.90
CA CYS A 91 5.72 -0.67 9.48
C CYS A 91 4.40 -1.33 9.08
N VAL A 92 3.84 -0.86 7.95
CA VAL A 92 2.72 -1.51 7.27
C VAL A 92 2.98 -1.57 5.77
N ARG A 93 2.33 -2.54 5.10
CA ARG A 93 2.40 -2.71 3.65
C ARG A 93 1.04 -2.50 3.01
N PHE A 94 0.97 -1.56 2.07
CA PHE A 94 -0.17 -1.40 1.17
C PHE A 94 0.01 -2.26 -0.08
N ALA A 95 -1.09 -2.84 -0.59
CA ALA A 95 -1.14 -3.48 -1.89
C ALA A 95 -1.93 -2.59 -2.87
N LEU A 96 -1.34 -2.26 -4.02
CA LEU A 96 -1.91 -1.37 -5.04
C LEU A 96 -2.82 -2.13 -6.03
N VAL A 97 -3.52 -3.16 -5.57
CA VAL A 97 -4.30 -4.07 -6.41
C VAL A 97 -5.70 -3.58 -6.74
N GLU A 98 -6.22 -2.66 -5.94
CA GLU A 98 -7.54 -2.08 -6.13
C GLU A 98 -7.57 -1.03 -7.25
N PRO A 99 -8.70 -0.81 -7.93
CA PRO A 99 -8.83 0.25 -8.92
C PRO A 99 -8.74 1.65 -8.27
N GLU A 100 -8.31 2.64 -9.08
CA GLU A 100 -8.03 4.01 -8.60
C GLU A 100 -9.16 4.65 -7.78
N PRO A 101 -10.47 4.51 -8.14
CA PRO A 101 -11.55 5.06 -7.32
C PRO A 101 -11.60 4.48 -5.90
N ARG A 102 -11.34 3.18 -5.75
CA ARG A 102 -11.28 2.51 -4.44
C ARG A 102 -10.07 2.96 -3.64
N LEU A 103 -8.93 3.17 -4.29
CA LEU A 103 -7.73 3.70 -3.63
C LEU A 103 -7.96 5.14 -3.12
N ARG A 104 -8.66 5.99 -3.91
CA ARG A 104 -9.03 7.34 -3.46
C ARG A 104 -9.97 7.30 -2.24
N GLU A 105 -10.97 6.44 -2.28
CA GLU A 105 -11.88 6.23 -1.16
C GLU A 105 -11.14 5.77 0.10
N ALA A 106 -10.21 4.81 -0.03
CA ALA A 106 -9.39 4.34 1.07
C ALA A 106 -8.57 5.49 1.72
N ILE A 107 -7.95 6.35 0.90
CA ILE A 107 -7.20 7.51 1.40
C ILE A 107 -8.10 8.46 2.19
N GLN A 108 -9.32 8.74 1.70
CA GLN A 108 -10.29 9.61 2.40
C GLN A 108 -10.72 9.02 3.74
N ARG A 109 -10.90 7.70 3.80
CA ARG A 109 -11.25 6.99 5.04
C ARG A 109 -10.08 6.99 6.03
N ILE A 110 -8.85 6.77 5.57
CA ILE A 110 -7.63 6.87 6.39
C ILE A 110 -7.50 8.30 6.95
N ALA A 111 -7.78 9.34 6.16
CA ALA A 111 -7.71 10.72 6.62
C ALA A 111 -8.54 10.98 7.88
N ARG A 112 -9.74 10.40 7.96
CA ARG A 112 -10.62 10.52 9.14
C ARG A 112 -9.97 9.91 10.37
N VAL A 113 -9.38 8.71 10.25
CA VAL A 113 -8.68 8.05 11.36
C VAL A 113 -7.47 8.86 11.80
N LEU A 114 -6.72 9.44 10.85
CA LEU A 114 -5.58 10.28 11.19
C LEU A 114 -5.99 11.58 11.91
N GLN A 115 -7.19 12.10 11.72
CA GLN A 115 -7.73 13.26 12.41
C GLN A 115 -8.28 12.94 13.81
N MET A 116 -8.72 11.70 14.07
CA MET A 116 -9.27 11.29 15.37
C MET A 116 -8.21 11.20 16.47
N ALA A 117 -6.93 11.22 16.14
CA ALA A 117 -5.82 11.09 17.08
C ALA A 117 -5.20 12.45 17.48
N ASP A 118 -5.84 13.55 17.13
CA ASP A 118 -5.56 14.90 17.60
C ASP A 118 -6.50 15.22 18.76
#